data_b4f286d20da26b759625485de1e2844a
#
_entry.id   b4f286d20da26b759625485de1e2844a
#
_cell.length_a   1.000
_cell.length_b   1.000
_cell.length_c   1.000
_cell.angle_alpha   90.00
_cell.angle_beta   90.00
_cell.angle_gamma   90.00
#
_symmetry.space_group_name_H-M   'P 1'
#
loop_
_entity.id
_entity.type
_entity.pdbx_description
1 polymer ?
#
loop_
_entity_poly.entity_id
_entity_poly.type
_entity_poly.pdbx_seq_one_letter_code
_entity_poly.pdbx_strand_id
1 'polypeptide(L)' 'MSSVSGSCLCSNLRFTANLPTLWVAHCHCTLCQKNAGAAFVTWAGFNEQDVQIDDSNKTLKWYSATENAYRGFCNEC' A
#
# COMPACT_ATOMS: atom_id res chain seq x y z
N MET A 1 6.21 -5.75 -20.96
CA MET A 1 6.14 -6.04 -19.52
C MET A 1 4.78 -5.69 -19.00
N SER A 2 4.27 -6.52 -18.10
CA SER A 2 2.96 -6.25 -17.50
C SER A 2 3.12 -5.37 -16.28
N SER A 3 2.14 -4.51 -16.07
CA SER A 3 2.07 -3.68 -14.88
C SER A 3 0.64 -3.61 -14.38
N VAL A 4 0.50 -3.22 -13.12
CA VAL A 4 -0.80 -2.97 -12.50
C VAL A 4 -0.80 -1.57 -11.93
N SER A 5 -1.97 -0.97 -11.86
CA SER A 5 -2.11 0.35 -11.26
C SER A 5 -3.32 0.36 -10.34
N GLY A 6 -3.30 1.30 -9.41
CA GLY A 6 -4.39 1.48 -8.47
C GLY A 6 -4.39 2.86 -7.87
N SER A 7 -5.35 3.11 -7.03
CA SER A 7 -5.47 4.40 -6.36
C SER A 7 -6.13 4.24 -5.00
N CYS A 8 -6.05 5.28 -4.18
CA CYS A 8 -6.86 5.37 -2.98
C CYS A 8 -8.29 5.72 -3.37
N LEU A 9 -9.20 5.78 -2.41
CA LEU A 9 -10.62 6.01 -2.66
C LEU A 9 -10.88 7.35 -3.38
N CYS A 10 -10.21 8.42 -2.97
CA CYS A 10 -10.40 9.74 -3.58
C CYS A 10 -9.53 9.98 -4.82
N SER A 11 -8.67 9.04 -5.16
CA SER A 11 -7.75 9.09 -6.31
C SER A 11 -6.64 10.15 -6.23
N ASN A 12 -6.44 10.78 -5.10
CA ASN A 12 -5.32 11.70 -4.90
C ASN A 12 -3.98 10.96 -4.89
N LEU A 13 -3.97 9.72 -4.41
CA LEU A 13 -2.81 8.86 -4.47
C LEU A 13 -3.02 7.78 -5.51
N ARG A 14 -2.03 7.59 -6.36
CA ARG A 14 -2.05 6.54 -7.38
C ARG A 14 -0.73 5.81 -7.36
N PHE A 15 -0.76 4.57 -7.81
CA PHE A 15 0.47 3.82 -7.96
C PHE A 15 0.47 3.01 -9.24
N THR A 16 1.66 2.69 -9.71
CA THR A 16 1.89 1.72 -10.78
C THR A 16 2.99 0.78 -10.31
N ALA A 17 2.78 -0.50 -10.51
CA ALA A 17 3.76 -1.50 -10.10
C ALA A 17 4.01 -2.48 -11.25
N ASN A 18 5.28 -2.82 -11.45
CA ASN A 18 5.68 -3.79 -12.47
C ASN A 18 5.53 -5.21 -11.92
N LEU A 19 4.92 -6.07 -12.71
CA LEU A 19 4.80 -7.49 -12.38
C LEU A 19 6.05 -8.24 -12.83
N PRO A 20 6.36 -9.41 -12.26
CA PRO A 20 5.54 -10.12 -11.27
C PRO A 20 5.71 -9.59 -9.85
N THR A 21 4.78 -9.97 -8.98
CA THR A 21 4.92 -9.73 -7.55
C THR A 21 6.02 -10.63 -6.98
N LEU A 22 6.66 -10.20 -5.89
CA LEU A 22 7.58 -11.06 -5.15
C LEU A 22 6.82 -12.13 -4.38
N TRP A 23 5.69 -11.75 -3.81
CA TRP A 23 4.82 -12.66 -3.05
C TRP A 23 3.45 -12.01 -2.90
N VAL A 24 2.47 -12.85 -2.62
CA VAL A 24 1.11 -12.40 -2.24
C VAL A 24 0.70 -13.22 -1.04
N ALA A 25 0.16 -12.57 -0.02
CA ALA A 25 -0.23 -13.24 1.21
C ALA A 25 -1.40 -12.55 1.88
N HIS A 26 -2.18 -13.32 2.64
CA HIS A 26 -3.20 -12.78 3.53
C HIS A 26 -2.61 -12.66 4.92
N CYS A 27 -2.77 -11.50 5.54
CA CYS A 27 -2.29 -11.25 6.88
C CYS A 27 -3.47 -11.15 7.84
N HIS A 28 -3.49 -12.01 8.83
CA HIS A 28 -4.55 -12.09 9.85
C HIS A 28 -4.14 -11.50 11.19
N CYS A 29 -2.99 -10.85 11.29
CA CYS A 29 -2.53 -10.32 12.57
C CYS A 29 -3.44 -9.18 13.05
N THR A 30 -3.46 -8.97 14.36
CA THR A 30 -4.33 -7.95 14.94
C THR A 30 -4.00 -6.54 14.47
N LEU A 31 -2.72 -6.27 14.18
CA LEU A 31 -2.30 -4.98 13.67
C LEU A 31 -2.93 -4.70 12.30
N CYS A 32 -2.88 -5.67 11.39
CA CYS A 32 -3.49 -5.54 10.07
C CYS A 32 -5.02 -5.40 10.18
N GLN A 33 -5.63 -6.20 11.04
CA GLN A 33 -7.08 -6.14 11.27
C GLN A 33 -7.53 -4.75 11.74
N LYS A 34 -6.82 -4.21 12.71
CA LYS A 34 -7.15 -2.88 13.27
C LYS A 34 -6.87 -1.77 12.26
N ASN A 35 -5.76 -1.86 11.55
CA ASN A 35 -5.38 -0.83 10.60
C ASN A 35 -6.36 -0.74 9.43
N ALA A 36 -6.85 -1.86 8.94
CA ALA A 36 -7.73 -1.93 7.77
C ALA A 36 -9.21 -2.06 8.11
N GLY A 37 -9.56 -2.35 9.37
CA GLY A 37 -10.93 -2.61 9.76
C GLY A 37 -11.50 -3.85 9.08
N ALA A 38 -10.67 -4.88 8.90
CA ALA A 38 -11.02 -6.08 8.16
C ALA A 38 -10.54 -7.33 8.89
N ALA A 39 -11.11 -8.48 8.55
CA ALA A 39 -10.74 -9.76 9.16
C ALA A 39 -9.30 -10.16 8.78
N PHE A 40 -8.84 -9.75 7.61
CA PHE A 40 -7.48 -9.96 7.13
C PHE A 40 -7.18 -8.94 6.03
N VAL A 41 -5.90 -8.81 5.70
CA VAL A 41 -5.44 -7.91 4.63
C VAL A 41 -4.64 -8.73 3.63
N THR A 42 -4.93 -8.55 2.35
CA THR A 42 -4.14 -9.16 1.29
C THR A 42 -3.01 -8.23 0.93
N TRP A 43 -1.78 -8.74 1.01
CA TRP A 43 -0.57 -8.00 0.69
C TRP A 43 0.06 -8.55 -0.57
N ALA A 44 0.55 -7.67 -1.41
CA ALA A 44 1.39 -8.03 -2.55
C ALA A 44 2.73 -7.33 -2.38
N GLY A 45 3.80 -8.09 -2.41
CA GLY A 45 5.15 -7.56 -2.24
C GLY A 45 5.82 -7.27 -3.57
N PHE A 46 6.51 -6.14 -3.64
CA PHE A 46 7.26 -5.70 -4.81
C PHE A 46 8.62 -5.18 -4.37
N ASN A 47 9.58 -5.19 -5.27
CA ASN A 47 10.81 -4.41 -5.07
C ASN A 47 10.45 -2.93 -5.15
N GLU A 48 11.11 -2.12 -4.34
CA GLU A 48 10.86 -0.68 -4.30
C GLU A 48 10.99 -0.03 -5.68
N GLN A 49 11.98 -0.45 -6.44
CA GLN A 49 12.23 0.08 -7.78
C GLN A 49 11.14 -0.25 -8.80
N ASP A 50 10.29 -1.24 -8.49
CA ASP A 50 9.20 -1.67 -9.37
C ASP A 50 7.88 -0.95 -9.07
N VAL A 51 7.86 -0.08 -8.07
CA VAL A 51 6.66 0.65 -7.67
C VAL A 51 6.87 2.14 -7.82
N GLN A 52 5.94 2.79 -8.47
CA GLN A 52 5.93 4.24 -8.58
C GLN A 52 4.66 4.78 -7.94
N ILE A 53 4.83 5.72 -7.02
CA ILE A 53 3.70 6.35 -6.34
C ILE A 53 3.58 7.78 -6.83
N ASP A 54 2.41 8.13 -7.31
CA ASP A 54 2.08 9.49 -7.71
C ASP A 54 1.39 10.17 -6.53
N ASP A 55 2.13 11.05 -5.85
CA ASP A 55 1.65 11.85 -4.73
C ASP A 55 1.74 13.33 -5.08
N SER A 56 1.31 13.69 -6.29
CA SER A 56 1.38 15.08 -6.75
C SER A 56 0.53 16.02 -5.90
N ASN A 57 -0.50 15.53 -5.26
CA ASN A 57 -1.35 16.33 -4.37
C ASN A 57 -0.87 16.35 -2.92
N LYS A 58 0.23 15.66 -2.61
CA LYS A 58 0.88 15.62 -1.30
C LYS A 58 -0.05 15.18 -0.17
N THR A 59 -0.83 14.16 -0.45
CA THR A 59 -1.76 13.58 0.53
C THR A 59 -1.21 12.34 1.22
N LEU A 60 -0.08 11.80 0.76
CA LEU A 60 0.52 10.62 1.35
C LEU A 60 1.11 10.94 2.72
N LYS A 61 0.67 10.20 3.71
CA LYS A 61 1.19 10.27 5.08
C LYS A 61 1.67 8.90 5.50
N TRP A 62 2.61 8.88 6.42
CA TRP A 62 3.21 7.66 6.91
C TRP A 62 2.96 7.53 8.39
N TYR A 63 2.61 6.33 8.81
CA TYR A 63 2.46 5.96 10.20
C TYR A 63 3.48 4.88 10.54
N SER A 64 4.23 5.09 11.61
CA SER A 64 5.18 4.09 12.09
C SER A 64 4.41 3.06 12.93
N ALA A 65 4.07 1.93 12.32
CA ALA A 65 3.33 0.87 13.00
C ALA A 65 4.19 0.13 14.01
N THR A 66 5.48 -0.05 13.69
CA THR A 66 6.51 -0.63 14.56
C THR A 66 7.80 0.11 14.28
N GLU A 67 8.88 -0.17 15.02
CA GLU A 67 10.16 0.51 14.77
C GLU A 67 10.71 0.25 13.36
N ASN A 68 10.32 -0.83 12.70
CA ASN A 68 10.86 -1.21 11.40
C ASN A 68 9.83 -1.18 10.27
N ALA A 69 8.60 -0.77 10.53
CA ALA A 69 7.54 -0.82 9.53
C ALA A 69 6.73 0.47 9.53
N TYR A 70 6.51 0.99 8.34
CA TYR A 70 5.71 2.18 8.11
C TYR A 70 4.52 1.83 7.23
N ARG A 71 3.39 2.46 7.50
CA ARG A 71 2.18 2.30 6.70
C ARG A 71 1.83 3.64 6.09
N GLY A 72 1.69 3.65 4.76
CA GLY A 72 1.31 4.85 4.03
C GLY A 72 -0.20 4.91 3.84
N PHE A 73 -0.74 6.10 3.83
CA PHE A 73 -2.17 6.31 3.61
C PHE A 73 -2.42 7.70 3.05
N CYS A 74 -3.57 7.86 2.43
CA CYS A 74 -4.02 9.16 1.94
C CYS A 74 -4.71 9.92 3.08
N ASN A 75 -4.31 11.16 3.33
CA ASN A 75 -4.91 11.94 4.41
C ASN A 75 -6.24 12.60 4.03
N GLU A 76 -6.69 12.46 2.78
CA GLU A 76 -7.96 13.03 2.32
C GLU A 76 -9.09 11.99 2.30
N CYS A 77 -8.75 10.73 2.22
CA CYS A 77 -9.76 9.68 2.28
C CYS A 77 -9.39 8.58 3.27
#